data_af10dabddfcce0ef4072a775417d6b72
#
_entry.id   af10dabddfcce0ef4072a775417d6b72
#
_cell.length_a   1.000
_cell.length_b   1.000
_cell.length_c   1.000
_cell.angle_alpha   90.00
_cell.angle_beta   90.00
_cell.angle_gamma   90.00
#
_symmetry.space_group_name_H-M   'P 1'
#
loop_
_entity.id
_entity.type
_entity.pdbx_description
1 polymer ?
#
loop_
_entity_poly.entity_id
_entity_poly.type
_entity_poly.pdbx_seq_one_letter_code
_entity_poly.pdbx_strand_id
1 'polypeptide(L)' 'MDYLQLALAHFNTDKPQWYGFKKDYTGDTRMSYANIILNDDTATMPSEADVNAKIQEIKDG' A
#
# COMPACT_ATOMS: atom_id res chain seq x y z
N MET A 1 9.48 10.99 2.47
CA MET A 1 8.36 10.33 3.17
C MET A 1 7.66 9.39 2.20
N ASP A 2 7.33 8.21 2.64
CA ASP A 2 6.71 7.20 1.80
C ASP A 2 5.19 7.30 1.91
N TYR A 3 4.59 8.03 1.02
CA TYR A 3 3.14 8.23 1.02
C TYR A 3 2.37 6.94 0.72
N LEU A 4 2.96 6.03 -0.05
CA LEU A 4 2.30 4.75 -0.34
C LEU A 4 2.10 3.96 0.94
N GLN A 5 3.14 3.82 1.76
CA GLN A 5 3.00 3.08 3.01
C GLN A 5 2.07 3.78 3.99
N LEU A 6 2.10 5.11 4.04
CA LEU A 6 1.14 5.86 4.86
C LEU A 6 -0.28 5.60 4.42
N ALA A 7 -0.52 5.59 3.12
CA ALA A 7 -1.86 5.31 2.58
C ALA A 7 -2.30 3.89 2.92
N LEU A 8 -1.41 2.92 2.73
CA LEU A 8 -1.75 1.51 3.00
C LEU A 8 -2.12 1.28 4.47
N ALA A 9 -1.53 2.04 5.38
CA ALA A 9 -1.84 1.92 6.80
C ALA A 9 -3.28 2.35 7.13
N HIS A 10 -3.97 3.05 6.22
CA HIS A 10 -5.36 3.43 6.41
C HIS A 10 -6.35 2.36 5.95
N PHE A 11 -5.87 1.30 5.33
CA PHE A 11 -6.70 0.18 4.91
C PHE A 11 -6.49 -0.99 5.86
N ASN A 12 -7.53 -1.80 6.08
CA ASN A 12 -7.45 -2.98 6.93
C ASN A 12 -6.80 -2.65 8.28
N THR A 13 -7.30 -1.62 8.95
CA THR A 13 -6.65 -1.07 10.15
C THR A 13 -6.60 -2.04 11.32
N ASP A 14 -7.45 -3.07 11.32
CA ASP A 14 -7.44 -4.15 12.31
C ASP A 14 -6.40 -5.24 12.00
N LYS A 15 -5.68 -5.09 10.89
CA LYS A 15 -4.70 -6.09 10.42
C LYS A 15 -3.41 -5.36 10.01
N PRO A 16 -2.58 -4.89 10.98
CA PRO A 16 -1.47 -3.99 10.67
C PRO A 16 -0.41 -4.59 9.77
N GLN A 17 -0.34 -5.90 9.63
CA GLN A 17 0.65 -6.55 8.77
C GLN A 17 0.01 -7.21 7.55
N TRP A 18 -1.04 -6.59 7.03
CA TRP A 18 -1.80 -7.17 5.93
C TRP A 18 -1.06 -7.12 4.58
N TYR A 19 -0.07 -6.27 4.44
CA TYR A 19 0.61 -6.08 3.16
C TYR A 19 2.12 -6.20 3.30
N GLY A 20 2.79 -6.42 2.17
CA GLY A 20 4.23 -6.38 2.05
C GLY A 20 4.59 -5.99 0.63
N PHE A 21 5.86 -6.05 0.29
CA PHE A 21 6.34 -5.74 -1.04
C PHE A 21 7.17 -6.91 -1.57
N LYS A 22 7.11 -7.14 -2.89
CA LYS A 22 7.88 -8.19 -3.53
C LYS A 22 9.37 -7.95 -3.32
N LYS A 23 10.12 -9.03 -3.17
CA LYS A 23 11.56 -8.94 -2.94
C LYS A 23 12.37 -8.86 -4.24
N ASP A 24 11.86 -9.44 -5.31
CA ASP A 24 12.57 -9.51 -6.59
C ASP A 24 12.17 -8.34 -7.49
N TYR A 25 12.50 -7.15 -7.02
CA TYR A 25 12.29 -5.91 -7.77
C TYR A 25 13.64 -5.36 -8.22
N THR A 26 13.62 -4.53 -9.25
CA THR A 26 14.81 -3.81 -9.70
C THR A 26 14.49 -2.33 -9.79
N GLY A 27 15.47 -1.49 -9.43
CA GLY A 27 15.32 -0.04 -9.52
C GLY A 27 14.46 0.53 -8.40
N ASP A 28 13.85 1.67 -8.68
CA ASP A 28 13.16 2.49 -7.68
C ASP A 28 11.68 2.16 -7.55
N THR A 29 11.21 1.07 -8.15
CA THR A 29 9.78 0.75 -8.20
C THR A 29 9.30 -0.19 -7.12
N ARG A 30 10.16 -0.61 -6.20
CA ARG A 30 9.78 -1.62 -5.19
C ARG A 30 8.59 -1.18 -4.33
N MET A 31 8.50 0.11 -4.02
CA MET A 31 7.44 0.69 -3.19
C MET A 31 6.30 1.21 -4.05
N SER A 32 5.92 0.48 -5.08
CA SER A 32 4.81 0.84 -5.95
C SER A 32 3.64 -0.11 -5.73
N TYR A 33 2.45 0.32 -6.14
CA TYR A 33 1.25 -0.50 -6.01
C TYR A 33 1.43 -1.87 -6.67
N ALA A 34 2.10 -1.92 -7.81
CA ALA A 34 2.28 -3.17 -8.56
C ALA A 34 3.09 -4.21 -7.79
N ASN A 35 3.88 -3.79 -6.81
CA ASN A 35 4.73 -4.68 -6.04
C ASN A 35 4.14 -5.07 -4.68
N ILE A 36 2.93 -4.61 -4.38
CA ILE A 36 2.27 -4.94 -3.12
C ILE A 36 1.84 -6.41 -3.14
N ILE A 37 2.12 -7.12 -2.07
CA ILE A 37 1.60 -8.47 -1.84
C ILE A 37 0.70 -8.46 -0.62
N LEU A 38 -0.35 -9.29 -0.68
CA LEU A 38 -1.30 -9.44 0.40
C LEU A 38 -0.78 -10.52 1.35
N ASN A 39 -0.31 -10.11 2.52
CA ASN A 39 0.22 -11.05 3.52
C ASN A 39 -0.87 -11.74 4.33
N ASP A 40 -2.02 -11.10 4.46
CA ASP A 40 -3.17 -11.64 5.21
C ASP A 40 -4.31 -11.85 4.22
N ASP A 41 -4.63 -13.10 3.93
CA ASP A 41 -5.65 -13.44 2.95
C ASP A 41 -7.07 -13.08 3.42
N THR A 42 -7.23 -12.73 4.68
CA THR A 42 -8.51 -12.23 5.19
C THR A 42 -8.66 -10.72 5.01
N ALA A 43 -7.59 -10.03 4.66
CA ALA A 43 -7.64 -8.61 4.37
C ALA A 43 -8.14 -8.38 2.94
N THR A 44 -8.68 -7.20 2.69
CA THR A 44 -9.15 -6.82 1.35
C THR A 44 -8.13 -5.92 0.68
N MET A 45 -7.65 -6.33 -0.50
CA MET A 45 -6.71 -5.53 -1.27
C MET A 45 -7.44 -4.31 -1.83
N PRO A 46 -7.02 -3.07 -1.50
CA PRO A 46 -7.64 -1.89 -2.09
C PRO A 46 -7.27 -1.76 -3.57
N SER A 47 -8.12 -1.09 -4.34
CA SER A 47 -7.81 -0.82 -5.74
C SER A 47 -6.71 0.24 -5.84
N GLU A 48 -6.03 0.28 -6.98
CA GLU A 48 -5.01 1.30 -7.22
C GLU A 48 -5.61 2.71 -7.14
N ALA A 49 -6.82 2.89 -7.66
CA ALA A 49 -7.51 4.18 -7.60
C ALA A 49 -7.76 4.62 -6.16
N ASP A 50 -8.19 3.68 -5.30
CA ASP A 50 -8.42 3.98 -3.90
C ASP A 50 -7.12 4.35 -3.17
N VAL A 51 -6.05 3.63 -3.47
CA VAL A 51 -4.74 3.92 -2.86
C VAL A 51 -4.25 5.29 -3.31
N ASN A 52 -4.36 5.61 -4.59
CA ASN A 52 -3.93 6.90 -5.11
C ASN A 52 -4.76 8.05 -4.53
N ALA A 53 -6.06 7.85 -4.36
CA ALA A 53 -6.92 8.86 -3.72
C ALA A 53 -6.49 9.11 -2.28
N LYS A 54 -6.15 8.04 -1.55
CA LYS A 54 -5.68 8.18 -0.17
C LYS A 54 -4.32 8.89 -0.11
N ILE A 55 -3.41 8.58 -1.04
CA ILE A 55 -2.12 9.28 -1.12
C ILE A 55 -2.35 10.78 -1.31
N GLN A 56 -3.23 11.15 -2.23
CA GLN A 56 -3.51 12.55 -2.50
C GLN A 56 -4.11 13.23 -1.28
N GLU A 57 -5.02 12.56 -0.58
CA GLU A 57 -5.62 13.06 0.65
C GLU A 57 -4.57 13.34 1.72
N ILE A 58 -3.61 12.45 1.87
CA ILE A 58 -2.52 12.61 2.84
C ILE A 58 -1.63 13.80 2.47
N LYS A 59 -1.33 13.95 1.17
CA LYS A 59 -0.51 15.07 0.69
C LYS A 59 -1.20 16.41 0.89
N ASP A 60 -2.51 16.44 0.73
CA ASP A 60 -3.29 17.67 0.85
C ASP A 60 -3.58 18.05 2.31
N GLY A 61 -3.58 17.08 3.17
CA GLY A 61 -3.85 17.28 4.58
C GLY A 61 -2.64 17.40 5.42
#